data_ccd8310446a8a2e7f9bb2d8e0b6b4640
#
_entry.id   ccd8310446a8a2e7f9bb2d8e0b6b4640
#
_cell.length_a   1.000
_cell.length_b   1.000
_cell.length_c   1.000
_cell.angle_alpha   90.00
_cell.angle_beta   90.00
_cell.angle_gamma   90.00
#
_symmetry.space_group_name_H-M   'P 1'
#
loop_
_entity.id
_entity.type
_entity.pdbx_description
1 polymer ?
#
loop_
_entity_poly.entity_id
_entity_poly.type
_entity_poly.pdbx_seq_one_letter_code
_entity_poly.pdbx_strand_id
1 'polypeptide(L)' 'MNADQLKGRWMQFKGDLKAKWGEFTDNDLTEIEGNMDKFVGKVQERYGDKKSELMKWAEAWHAKPAAKAERKTKNPVA' A
#
# COMPACT_ATOMS: atom_id res chain seq x y z
N MET A 1 9.00 2.69 4.05
CA MET A 1 8.02 3.55 3.36
C MET A 1 8.04 4.94 3.95
N ASN A 2 8.05 5.95 3.12
CA ASN A 2 7.99 7.32 3.61
C ASN A 2 6.85 8.05 2.89
N ALA A 3 6.62 9.30 3.28
CA ALA A 3 5.49 10.04 2.74
C ALA A 3 5.58 10.24 1.24
N ASP A 4 6.78 10.47 0.73
CA ASP A 4 6.96 10.67 -0.69
C ASP A 4 6.69 9.39 -1.48
N GLN A 5 7.12 8.26 -0.96
CA GLN A 5 6.86 6.99 -1.61
C GLN A 5 5.36 6.69 -1.61
N LEU A 6 4.70 6.92 -0.50
CA LEU A 6 3.28 6.67 -0.42
C LEU A 6 2.53 7.51 -1.44
N LYS A 7 2.87 8.78 -1.51
CA LYS A 7 2.20 9.68 -2.44
C LYS A 7 2.52 9.33 -3.89
N GLY A 8 3.78 9.08 -4.19
CA GLY A 8 4.20 8.82 -5.55
C GLY A 8 3.70 7.50 -6.11
N ARG A 9 3.44 6.53 -5.24
CA ARG A 9 2.98 5.22 -5.68
C ARG A 9 1.54 4.93 -5.30
N TRP A 10 0.84 5.96 -4.86
CA TRP A 10 -0.50 5.77 -4.29
C TRP A 10 -1.47 5.05 -5.22
N MET A 11 -1.46 5.40 -6.51
CA MET A 11 -2.41 4.79 -7.44
C MET A 11 -2.24 3.28 -7.52
N GLN A 12 -1.00 2.79 -7.52
CA GLN A 12 -0.75 1.38 -7.54
C GLN A 12 -0.97 0.76 -6.18
N PHE A 13 -0.47 1.43 -5.16
CA PHE A 13 -0.53 0.91 -3.81
C PHE A 13 -1.97 0.76 -3.32
N LYS A 14 -2.82 1.73 -3.63
CA LYS A 14 -4.19 1.66 -3.13
C LYS A 14 -4.94 0.46 -3.70
N GLY A 15 -4.64 0.08 -4.93
CA GLY A 15 -5.26 -1.09 -5.51
C GLY A 15 -4.88 -2.36 -4.77
N ASP A 16 -3.59 -2.52 -4.50
CA ASP A 16 -3.12 -3.69 -3.77
C ASP A 16 -3.57 -3.65 -2.32
N LEU A 17 -3.60 -2.47 -1.74
CA LEU A 17 -4.07 -2.30 -0.37
C LEU A 17 -5.52 -2.77 -0.24
N LYS A 18 -6.36 -2.32 -1.15
CA LYS A 18 -7.76 -2.70 -1.12
C LYS A 18 -7.93 -4.20 -1.35
N ALA A 19 -7.15 -4.76 -2.26
CA ALA A 19 -7.24 -6.17 -2.58
C ALA A 19 -6.87 -7.06 -1.40
N LYS A 20 -5.82 -6.67 -0.66
CA LYS A 20 -5.37 -7.47 0.47
C LYS A 20 -6.10 -7.13 1.75
N TRP A 21 -6.40 -5.87 1.95
CA TRP A 21 -7.03 -5.38 3.18
C TRP A 21 -8.40 -4.83 2.85
N GLY A 22 -9.34 -5.73 2.68
CA GLY A 22 -10.65 -5.43 2.08
C GLY A 22 -11.58 -4.57 2.90
N GLU A 23 -11.25 -4.28 4.17
CA GLU A 23 -12.13 -3.43 4.97
C GLU A 23 -11.99 -1.96 4.65
N PHE A 24 -10.95 -1.58 3.90
CA PHE A 24 -10.87 -0.21 3.43
C PHE A 24 -11.92 -0.01 2.34
N THR A 25 -12.63 1.11 2.43
CA THR A 25 -13.61 1.45 1.41
C THR A 25 -12.97 2.40 0.41
N ASP A 26 -13.61 2.57 -0.73
CA ASP A 26 -13.14 3.54 -1.71
C ASP A 26 -13.08 4.93 -1.11
N ASN A 27 -14.02 5.26 -0.26
CA ASN A 27 -14.05 6.54 0.42
C ASN A 27 -12.85 6.72 1.33
N ASP A 28 -12.49 5.66 2.06
CA ASP A 28 -11.29 5.69 2.90
C ASP A 28 -10.06 5.98 2.08
N LEU A 29 -9.93 5.30 0.95
CA LEU A 29 -8.76 5.45 0.09
C LEU A 29 -8.71 6.85 -0.52
N THR A 30 -9.85 7.39 -0.87
CA THR A 30 -9.93 8.75 -1.38
C THR A 30 -9.50 9.76 -0.32
N GLU A 31 -9.91 9.54 0.92
CA GLU A 31 -9.53 10.45 1.99
C GLU A 31 -8.03 10.41 2.25
N ILE A 32 -7.42 9.24 2.14
CA ILE A 32 -5.98 9.10 2.35
C ILE A 32 -5.20 9.81 1.26
N GLU A 33 -5.52 9.51 0.02
CA GLU A 33 -4.88 10.11 -1.16
C GLU A 33 -3.36 10.24 -1.05
N GLY A 34 -2.73 9.21 -0.52
CA GLY A 34 -1.27 9.23 -0.43
C GLY A 34 -0.71 10.04 0.72
N ASN A 35 -1.57 10.54 1.60
CA ASN A 35 -1.11 11.28 2.77
C ASN A 35 -0.76 10.30 3.88
N MET A 36 0.49 10.36 4.36
CA MET A 36 0.98 9.39 5.35
C MET A 36 0.20 9.45 6.66
N ASP A 37 -0.09 10.64 7.16
CA ASP A 37 -0.80 10.78 8.42
C ASP A 37 -2.20 10.20 8.32
N LYS A 38 -2.86 10.45 7.22
CA LYS A 38 -4.21 9.94 7.02
C LYS A 38 -4.19 8.44 6.83
N PHE A 39 -3.17 7.92 6.14
CA PHE A 39 -3.01 6.49 5.97
C PHE A 39 -2.89 5.80 7.32
N VAL A 40 -1.98 6.29 8.17
CA VAL A 40 -1.77 5.71 9.48
C VAL A 40 -3.06 5.79 10.31
N GLY A 41 -3.76 6.91 10.23
CA GLY A 41 -5.01 7.08 10.95
C GLY A 41 -6.08 6.08 10.51
N LYS A 42 -6.21 5.87 9.20
CA LYS A 42 -7.18 4.90 8.71
C LYS A 42 -6.80 3.47 9.06
N VAL A 43 -5.50 3.17 9.03
CA VAL A 43 -5.04 1.85 9.45
C VAL A 43 -5.42 1.60 10.90
N GLN A 44 -5.19 2.59 11.76
CA GLN A 44 -5.53 2.47 13.15
C GLN A 44 -7.04 2.29 13.32
N GLU A 45 -7.82 3.00 12.54
CA GLU A 45 -9.26 2.95 12.63
C GLU A 45 -9.85 1.62 12.17
N ARG A 46 -9.36 1.12 11.03
CA ARG A 46 -9.92 -0.10 10.44
C ARG A 46 -9.25 -1.37 10.91
N TYR A 47 -7.97 -1.29 11.22
CA TYR A 47 -7.17 -2.47 11.55
C TYR A 47 -6.30 -2.23 12.78
N GLY A 48 -6.87 -1.62 13.82
CA GLY A 48 -6.08 -1.32 15.01
C GLY A 48 -5.32 -2.52 15.54
N ASP A 49 -5.97 -3.68 15.57
CA ASP A 49 -5.34 -4.91 16.09
C ASP A 49 -4.28 -5.45 15.15
N LYS A 50 -4.38 -5.13 13.87
CA LYS A 50 -3.46 -5.65 12.87
C LYS A 50 -2.59 -4.58 12.27
N LYS A 51 -2.51 -3.43 12.92
CA LYS A 51 -1.75 -2.30 12.40
C LYS A 51 -0.31 -2.68 12.09
N SER A 52 0.32 -3.39 13.03
CA SER A 52 1.71 -3.78 12.86
C SER A 52 1.90 -4.66 11.62
N GLU A 53 1.02 -5.61 11.45
CA GLU A 53 1.07 -6.52 10.32
C GLU A 53 0.87 -5.77 9.01
N LEU A 54 -0.12 -4.89 8.98
CA LEU A 54 -0.41 -4.11 7.79
C LEU A 54 0.75 -3.19 7.43
N MET A 55 1.33 -2.53 8.44
CA MET A 55 2.43 -1.61 8.20
C MET A 55 3.67 -2.35 7.70
N LYS A 56 3.91 -3.57 8.19
CA LYS A 56 5.02 -4.37 7.69
C LYS A 56 4.79 -4.74 6.23
N TRP A 57 3.58 -5.10 5.89
CA TRP A 57 3.24 -5.41 4.50
C TRP A 57 3.45 -4.20 3.62
N ALA A 58 3.00 -3.04 4.08
CA ALA A 58 3.12 -1.81 3.31
C ALA A 58 4.58 -1.44 3.08
N GLU A 59 5.40 -1.60 4.11
CA GLU A 59 6.81 -1.31 3.97
C GLU A 59 7.49 -2.25 2.99
N ALA A 60 7.14 -3.53 3.05
CA ALA A 60 7.69 -4.50 2.13
C ALA A 60 7.24 -4.20 0.70
N TRP A 61 6.00 -3.79 0.53
CA TRP A 61 5.49 -3.44 -0.78
C TRP A 61 6.29 -2.30 -1.39
N HIS A 62 6.54 -1.26 -0.60
CA HIS A 62 7.26 -0.09 -1.08
C HIS A 62 8.76 -0.37 -1.23
N ALA A 63 9.28 -1.34 -0.52
CA ALA A 63 10.69 -1.67 -0.61
C ALA A 63 11.03 -2.45 -1.86
N LYS A 64 10.04 -3.05 -2.52
CA LYS A 64 10.27 -3.88 -3.69
C LYS A 64 9.55 -3.41 -4.92
N PRO A 65 9.63 -2.17 -5.24
CA PRO A 65 8.87 -1.67 -6.38
C PRO A 65 9.28 -2.31 -7.68
N ALA A 66 10.55 -2.51 -7.86
CA ALA A 66 11.04 -3.05 -9.09
C ALA A 66 10.70 -4.51 -9.24
N ALA A 67 10.54 -5.18 -8.16
CA ALA A 67 10.24 -6.58 -8.20
C ALA A 67 8.95 -6.85 -8.87
N LYS A 68 8.07 -5.90 -8.77
CA LYS A 68 6.85 -6.07 -9.40
C LYS A 68 6.98 -6.10 -10.82
N ALA A 69 7.69 -5.17 -11.27
CA ALA A 69 7.81 -5.07 -12.66
C ALA A 69 8.52 -6.22 -13.21
N GLU A 70 9.10 -6.75 -12.57
CA GLU A 70 9.81 -7.68 -13.07
C GLU A 70 9.43 -8.97 -13.15
N ARG A 71 8.69 -9.04 -13.00
CA ARG A 71 8.37 -10.03 -12.98
C ARG A 71 8.24 -10.54 -14.01
N LYS A 72 8.04 -10.02 -14.59
CA LYS A 72 8.11 -10.25 -15.39
C LYS A 72 8.79 -10.60 -16.11
N THR A 73 8.93 -10.25 -15.99
CA THR A 73 9.62 -10.50 -16.54
C THR A 73 10.19 -11.18 -16.75
N LYS A 74 10.01 -11.47 -16.64
CA LYS A 74 10.47 -12.15 -16.65
C LYS A 74 10.80 -12.76 -17.14
N ASN A 75 10.30 -12.63 -17.46
CA ASN A 75 10.55 -13.19 -17.89
C ASN A 75 10.99 -13.56 -18.50
N PRO A 76 10.83 -13.51 -18.75
CA PRO A 76 11.14 -13.93 -19.31
C PRO A 76 11.64 -14.22 -19.93
N VAL A 77 11.54 -14.17 -20.07
CA VAL A 77 12.01 -14.37 -20.52
C VAL A 77 12.50 -14.64 -20.86
N ALA A 78 12.36 -14.75 -21.04
CA ALA A 78 12.74 -14.96 -21.17
C ALA A 78 13.04 -15.30 -21.22
#